data_82750b855a12baa8b69eda83bfe73a53
#
_entry.id   82750b855a12baa8b69eda83bfe73a53
#
_cell.length_a   1.000
_cell.length_b   1.000
_cell.length_c   1.000
_cell.angle_alpha   90.00
_cell.angle_beta   90.00
_cell.angle_gamma   90.00
#
_symmetry.space_group_name_H-M   'P 1'
#
loop_
_entity.id
_entity.type
_entity.pdbx_description
1 polymer ?
#
loop_
_entity_poly.entity_id
_entity_poly.type
_entity_poly.pdbx_seq_one_letter_code
_entity_poly.pdbx_strand_id
1 'polypeptide(L)'
;MIIEQPPRLFRAFFPWTTWRIKKDKEKTVYLTFDDGPIPEVTEWVLDTLDRYGVKATFFCVGDNVRKHPDIFKMVVERGHSVGNHTFNHLRSWGTSAKRYCENVEKANQLIHSPLFRPPHGIIRPTTIRHLRKRYRIVMWDVVTRDYNKDLTPDDIFDKVKRYTRDGSIIVFHDSLKARKNIEGALCR
;
A
#
# COMPACT_ATOMS: atom_id res chain seq x y z
N MET A 1 -0.40 18.20 -5.32
CA MET A 1 0.17 18.21 -3.95
C MET A 1 -0.23 16.92 -3.27
N ILE A 2 0.72 16.08 -2.86
CA ILE A 2 0.43 14.86 -2.09
C ILE A 2 0.47 15.27 -0.61
N ILE A 3 -0.63 15.00 0.10
CA ILE A 3 -0.78 15.33 1.52
C ILE A 3 -0.34 14.10 2.31
N GLU A 4 0.73 14.22 3.12
CA GLU A 4 1.30 13.14 3.91
C GLU A 4 0.27 12.52 4.87
N GLN A 5 -0.55 13.37 5.48
CA GLN A 5 -1.67 12.95 6.33
C GLN A 5 -2.97 13.62 5.85
N PRO A 6 -3.83 12.92 5.10
CA PRO A 6 -5.09 13.49 4.62
C PRO A 6 -5.98 13.99 5.76
N PRO A 7 -6.47 15.26 5.71
CA PRO A 7 -7.37 15.81 6.74
C PRO A 7 -8.66 15.00 6.88
N ARG A 8 -9.27 15.04 8.07
CA ARG A 8 -10.55 14.34 8.32
C ARG A 8 -11.65 14.76 7.33
N LEU A 9 -11.72 16.04 7.02
CA LEU A 9 -12.70 16.57 6.06
C LEU A 9 -12.51 15.97 4.66
N PHE A 10 -11.26 15.84 4.20
CA PHE A 10 -10.95 15.19 2.92
C PHE A 10 -11.41 13.74 2.90
N ARG A 11 -11.19 12.99 4.01
CA ARG A 11 -11.60 11.58 4.11
C ARG A 11 -13.12 11.41 4.07
N ALA A 12 -13.89 12.40 4.53
CA ALA A 12 -15.35 12.37 4.52
C ALA A 12 -15.94 12.32 3.09
N PHE A 13 -15.21 12.80 2.08
CA PHE A 13 -15.61 12.65 0.67
C PHE A 13 -15.48 11.21 0.14
N PHE A 14 -14.84 10.31 0.91
CA PHE A 14 -14.62 8.91 0.54
C PHE A 14 -15.15 7.96 1.62
N PRO A 15 -16.47 7.95 1.91
CA PRO A 15 -17.03 7.29 3.09
C PRO A 15 -16.90 5.75 3.07
N TRP A 16 -16.64 5.16 1.89
CA TRP A 16 -16.51 3.69 1.73
C TRP A 16 -15.06 3.22 1.66
N THR A 17 -14.13 4.03 2.17
CA THR A 17 -12.70 3.71 2.17
C THR A 17 -12.15 3.68 3.59
N THR A 18 -11.17 2.80 3.82
CA THR A 18 -10.53 2.64 5.12
C THR A 18 -9.24 3.44 5.16
N TRP A 19 -9.15 4.43 6.04
CA TRP A 19 -7.98 5.29 6.21
C TRP A 19 -7.17 4.96 7.45
N ARG A 20 -7.83 4.35 8.45
CA ARG A 20 -7.28 4.07 9.76
C ARG A 20 -8.11 2.98 10.42
N ILE A 21 -7.48 2.10 11.20
CA ILE A 21 -8.16 1.00 11.89
C ILE A 21 -7.79 1.05 13.36
N LYS A 22 -8.73 1.43 14.22
CA LYS A 22 -8.55 1.37 15.66
C LYS A 22 -9.00 0.02 16.21
N LYS A 23 -8.24 -0.51 17.17
CA LYS A 23 -8.64 -1.64 18.01
C LYS A 23 -8.85 -1.14 19.44
N ASP A 24 -9.83 -1.71 20.14
CA ASP A 24 -10.26 -1.19 21.45
C ASP A 24 -9.26 -1.47 22.59
N LYS A 25 -8.37 -2.45 22.45
CA LYS A 25 -7.53 -2.94 23.55
C LYS A 25 -6.04 -2.67 23.43
N GLU A 26 -5.53 -2.40 22.23
CA GLU A 26 -4.09 -2.25 21.99
C GLU A 26 -3.80 -1.15 20.99
N LYS A 27 -2.79 -0.32 21.30
CA LYS A 27 -2.29 0.64 20.31
C LYS A 27 -1.61 -0.12 19.19
N THR A 28 -2.12 0.03 17.98
CA THR A 28 -1.65 -0.72 16.80
C THR A 28 -1.37 0.23 15.65
N VAL A 29 -0.32 -0.05 14.88
CA VAL A 29 -0.06 0.57 13.58
C VAL A 29 0.00 -0.51 12.51
N TYR A 30 -0.33 -0.16 11.28
CA TYR A 30 -0.37 -1.07 10.14
C TYR A 30 0.66 -0.62 9.11
N LEU A 31 1.75 -1.37 9.00
CA LEU A 31 2.74 -1.17 7.94
C LEU A 31 2.20 -1.73 6.63
N THR A 32 2.28 -0.95 5.58
CA THR A 32 1.85 -1.38 4.24
C THR A 32 2.88 -0.97 3.20
N PHE A 33 3.07 -1.82 2.20
CA PHE A 33 3.99 -1.62 1.09
C PHE A 33 3.22 -1.69 -0.22
N ASP A 34 3.48 -0.73 -1.12
CA ASP A 34 2.84 -0.64 -2.43
C ASP A 34 3.89 -0.88 -3.53
N ASP A 35 3.43 -1.28 -4.72
CA ASP A 35 4.17 -1.44 -5.98
C ASP A 35 4.83 -2.81 -6.20
N GLY A 36 5.19 -3.54 -5.20
CA GLY A 36 5.85 -4.85 -5.32
C GLY A 36 5.00 -5.96 -5.99
N PRO A 37 5.52 -7.20 -6.05
CA PRO A 37 6.87 -7.59 -5.66
C PRO A 37 7.94 -7.15 -6.67
N ILE A 38 9.08 -6.67 -6.17
CA ILE A 38 10.24 -6.28 -6.97
C ILE A 38 11.47 -7.02 -6.42
N PRO A 39 12.24 -7.73 -7.26
CA PRO A 39 13.47 -8.40 -6.85
C PRO A 39 14.40 -7.49 -6.03
N GLU A 40 15.12 -8.06 -5.09
CA GLU A 40 16.04 -7.40 -4.16
C GLU A 40 15.34 -6.46 -3.15
N VAL A 41 14.36 -5.64 -3.59
CA VAL A 41 13.71 -4.67 -2.71
C VAL A 41 12.66 -5.34 -1.82
N THR A 42 11.74 -6.11 -2.40
CA THR A 42 10.70 -6.82 -1.62
C THR A 42 11.35 -7.86 -0.72
N GLU A 43 12.37 -8.58 -1.20
CA GLU A 43 13.11 -9.58 -0.41
C GLU A 43 13.80 -8.92 0.80
N TRP A 44 14.47 -7.77 0.59
CA TRP A 44 15.10 -7.02 1.67
C TRP A 44 14.07 -6.53 2.71
N VAL A 45 12.89 -6.06 2.24
CA VAL A 45 11.79 -5.68 3.15
C VAL A 45 11.33 -6.87 3.97
N LEU A 46 11.13 -8.02 3.36
CA LEU A 46 10.71 -9.25 4.03
C LEU A 46 11.72 -9.67 5.10
N ASP A 47 13.01 -9.69 4.77
CA ASP A 47 14.08 -10.03 5.71
C ASP A 47 14.15 -9.04 6.88
N THR A 48 13.90 -7.77 6.59
CA THR A 48 13.84 -6.74 7.63
C THR A 48 12.64 -6.95 8.55
N LEU A 49 11.46 -7.19 8.02
CA LEU A 49 10.26 -7.45 8.83
C LEU A 49 10.39 -8.70 9.69
N ASP A 50 10.99 -9.78 9.16
CA ASP A 50 11.26 -11.00 9.91
C ASP A 50 12.24 -10.76 11.06
N ARG A 51 13.28 -9.97 10.85
CA ARG A 51 14.27 -9.59 11.90
C ARG A 51 13.60 -8.91 13.09
N TYR A 52 12.55 -8.11 12.84
CA TYR A 52 11.81 -7.43 13.90
C TYR A 52 10.56 -8.18 14.36
N GLY A 53 10.27 -9.36 13.80
CA GLY A 53 9.06 -10.14 14.14
C GLY A 53 7.76 -9.44 13.75
N VAL A 54 7.78 -8.55 12.74
CA VAL A 54 6.64 -7.72 12.34
C VAL A 54 5.98 -8.27 11.08
N LYS A 55 4.65 -8.26 11.04
CA LYS A 55 3.88 -8.57 9.82
C LYS A 55 3.29 -7.31 9.21
N ALA A 56 3.19 -7.30 7.88
CA ALA A 56 2.74 -6.16 7.09
C ALA A 56 1.70 -6.57 6.04
N THR A 57 1.18 -5.60 5.30
CA THR A 57 0.32 -5.83 4.13
C THR A 57 1.00 -5.28 2.87
N PHE A 58 1.11 -6.12 1.85
CA PHE A 58 1.70 -5.75 0.55
C PHE A 58 0.59 -5.58 -0.49
N PHE A 59 0.43 -4.36 -1.01
CA PHE A 59 -0.49 -4.08 -2.12
C PHE A 59 0.26 -4.25 -3.44
N CYS A 60 0.10 -5.44 -4.03
CA CYS A 60 0.91 -5.89 -5.16
C CYS A 60 0.34 -5.45 -6.50
N VAL A 61 1.21 -5.08 -7.43
CA VAL A 61 0.90 -4.87 -8.83
C VAL A 61 0.84 -6.22 -9.54
N GLY A 62 -0.29 -6.54 -10.17
CA GLY A 62 -0.52 -7.87 -10.75
C GLY A 62 0.51 -8.28 -11.81
N ASP A 63 1.02 -7.33 -12.60
CA ASP A 63 2.08 -7.62 -13.59
C ASP A 63 3.42 -7.98 -12.92
N ASN A 64 3.70 -7.41 -11.75
CA ASN A 64 4.86 -7.77 -10.96
C ASN A 64 4.70 -9.15 -10.32
N VAL A 65 3.51 -9.49 -9.84
CA VAL A 65 3.19 -10.86 -9.37
C VAL A 65 3.37 -11.88 -10.49
N ARG A 66 2.91 -11.56 -11.70
CA ARG A 66 3.08 -12.41 -12.88
C ARG A 66 4.56 -12.64 -13.24
N LYS A 67 5.39 -11.61 -13.09
CA LYS A 67 6.84 -11.65 -13.40
C LYS A 67 7.68 -12.32 -12.32
N HIS A 68 7.26 -12.16 -11.06
CA HIS A 68 8.00 -12.61 -9.86
C HIS A 68 7.08 -13.41 -8.92
N PRO A 69 6.51 -14.53 -9.39
CA PRO A 69 5.57 -15.35 -8.61
C PRO A 69 6.22 -15.99 -7.39
N ASP A 70 7.51 -16.27 -7.45
CA ASP A 70 8.34 -16.78 -6.37
C ASP A 70 8.45 -15.78 -5.22
N ILE A 71 8.71 -14.51 -5.49
CA ILE A 71 8.77 -13.46 -4.46
C ILE A 71 7.37 -13.21 -3.87
N PHE A 72 6.33 -13.20 -4.69
CA PHE A 72 4.96 -13.11 -4.18
C PHE A 72 4.62 -14.28 -3.25
N LYS A 73 5.02 -15.49 -3.61
CA LYS A 73 4.88 -16.67 -2.75
C LYS A 73 5.60 -16.49 -1.42
N MET A 74 6.84 -15.97 -1.42
CA MET A 74 7.58 -15.65 -0.19
C MET A 74 6.82 -14.67 0.70
N VAL A 75 6.18 -13.63 0.14
CA VAL A 75 5.34 -12.67 0.91
C VAL A 75 4.25 -13.43 1.68
N VAL A 76 3.55 -14.34 1.00
CA VAL A 76 2.44 -15.12 1.59
C VAL A 76 2.95 -16.14 2.62
N GLU A 77 4.01 -16.90 2.28
CA GLU A 77 4.56 -17.97 3.13
C GLU A 77 5.18 -17.41 4.42
N ARG A 78 5.73 -16.19 4.38
CA ARG A 78 6.22 -15.48 5.58
C ARG A 78 5.09 -14.87 6.41
N GLY A 79 3.81 -15.14 6.07
CA GLY A 79 2.63 -14.76 6.87
C GLY A 79 2.24 -13.28 6.77
N HIS A 80 2.64 -12.59 5.71
CA HIS A 80 2.17 -11.24 5.42
C HIS A 80 0.81 -11.27 4.72
N SER A 81 0.03 -10.19 4.88
CA SER A 81 -1.20 -10.00 4.12
C SER A 81 -0.90 -9.44 2.73
N VAL A 82 -1.71 -9.80 1.75
CA VAL A 82 -1.61 -9.25 0.39
C VAL A 82 -2.86 -8.48 0.01
N GLY A 83 -2.71 -7.47 -0.85
CA GLY A 83 -3.78 -6.67 -1.42
C GLY A 83 -3.52 -6.39 -2.90
N ASN A 84 -4.57 -5.97 -3.60
CA ASN A 84 -4.53 -5.68 -5.02
C ASN A 84 -4.18 -4.21 -5.26
N HIS A 85 -3.20 -3.94 -6.14
CA HIS A 85 -2.80 -2.60 -6.56
C HIS A 85 -2.94 -2.38 -8.07
N THR A 86 -4.02 -2.94 -8.67
CA THR A 86 -4.27 -3.04 -10.12
C THR A 86 -3.28 -3.96 -10.85
N PHE A 87 -3.54 -4.26 -12.12
CA PHE A 87 -2.66 -5.16 -12.86
C PHE A 87 -1.35 -4.49 -13.30
N ASN A 88 -1.41 -3.25 -13.77
CA ASN A 88 -0.26 -2.50 -14.29
C ASN A 88 -0.15 -1.09 -13.71
N HIS A 89 -0.47 -0.93 -12.44
CA HIS A 89 -0.45 0.34 -11.72
C HIS A 89 -1.30 1.43 -12.42
N LEU A 90 -2.48 1.02 -12.92
CA LEU A 90 -3.37 1.85 -13.75
C LEU A 90 -3.96 3.01 -12.96
N ARG A 91 -3.89 4.22 -13.53
CA ARG A 91 -4.54 5.41 -12.95
C ARG A 91 -6.05 5.37 -13.18
N SER A 92 -6.83 5.70 -12.14
CA SER A 92 -8.29 5.81 -12.25
C SER A 92 -8.72 7.03 -13.07
N TRP A 93 -7.97 8.13 -13.01
CA TRP A 93 -8.23 9.33 -13.79
C TRP A 93 -7.88 9.09 -15.26
N GLY A 94 -8.77 9.46 -16.19
CA GLY A 94 -8.62 9.18 -17.62
C GLY A 94 -9.01 7.75 -18.04
N THR A 95 -9.40 6.88 -17.10
CA THR A 95 -9.81 5.50 -17.39
C THR A 95 -11.30 5.32 -17.09
N SER A 96 -12.08 4.66 -17.95
CA SER A 96 -13.48 4.33 -17.67
C SER A 96 -13.60 3.40 -16.45
N ALA A 97 -14.69 3.51 -15.68
CA ALA A 97 -14.90 2.66 -14.52
C ALA A 97 -14.87 1.15 -14.88
N LYS A 98 -15.46 0.79 -16.02
CA LYS A 98 -15.45 -0.58 -16.54
C LYS A 98 -14.02 -1.09 -16.73
N ARG A 99 -13.20 -0.38 -17.54
CA ARG A 99 -11.82 -0.76 -17.83
C ARG A 99 -10.95 -0.82 -16.57
N TYR A 100 -11.19 0.10 -15.63
CA TYR A 100 -10.48 0.09 -14.36
C TYR A 100 -10.82 -1.13 -13.52
N CYS A 101 -12.12 -1.46 -13.41
CA CYS A 101 -12.57 -2.67 -12.68
C CYS A 101 -12.04 -3.95 -13.34
N GLU A 102 -12.06 -4.06 -14.67
CA GLU A 102 -11.49 -5.20 -15.40
C GLU A 102 -9.98 -5.35 -15.10
N ASN A 103 -9.25 -4.25 -14.97
CA ASN A 103 -7.83 -4.26 -14.64
C ASN A 103 -7.59 -4.73 -13.20
N VAL A 104 -8.44 -4.33 -12.24
CA VAL A 104 -8.41 -4.82 -10.86
C VAL A 104 -8.71 -6.33 -10.82
N GLU A 105 -9.75 -6.78 -11.53
CA GLU A 105 -10.10 -8.22 -11.57
C GLU A 105 -8.98 -9.06 -12.20
N LYS A 106 -8.35 -8.55 -13.27
CA LYS A 106 -7.18 -9.22 -13.89
C LYS A 106 -6.04 -9.42 -12.88
N ALA A 107 -5.75 -8.42 -12.05
CA ALA A 107 -4.76 -8.55 -10.99
C ALA A 107 -5.20 -9.57 -9.93
N ASN A 108 -6.50 -9.56 -9.59
CA ASN A 108 -7.02 -10.44 -8.54
C ASN A 108 -7.04 -11.92 -8.90
N GLN A 109 -6.97 -12.26 -10.18
CA GLN A 109 -6.78 -13.65 -10.64
C GLN A 109 -5.43 -14.23 -10.18
N LEU A 110 -4.46 -13.37 -9.85
CA LEU A 110 -3.13 -13.76 -9.36
C LEU A 110 -2.98 -13.54 -7.85
N ILE A 111 -3.58 -12.47 -7.32
CA ILE A 111 -3.37 -12.03 -5.93
C ILE A 111 -4.37 -12.68 -4.96
N HIS A 112 -5.59 -12.97 -5.40
CA HIS A 112 -6.66 -13.60 -4.61
C HIS A 112 -6.95 -12.89 -3.27
N SER A 113 -7.07 -11.55 -3.28
CA SER A 113 -7.30 -10.76 -2.06
C SER A 113 -8.58 -9.94 -2.11
N PRO A 114 -9.29 -9.80 -0.97
CA PRO A 114 -10.41 -8.87 -0.83
C PRO A 114 -9.94 -7.43 -0.54
N LEU A 115 -8.64 -7.20 -0.37
CA LEU A 115 -8.07 -5.87 -0.12
C LEU A 115 -7.67 -5.21 -1.44
N PHE A 116 -8.00 -3.93 -1.58
CA PHE A 116 -7.62 -3.15 -2.75
C PHE A 116 -7.14 -1.76 -2.33
N ARG A 117 -6.04 -1.31 -2.93
CA ARG A 117 -5.58 0.08 -2.82
C ARG A 117 -5.43 0.68 -4.22
N PRO A 118 -6.06 1.85 -4.50
CA PRO A 118 -5.92 2.48 -5.80
C PRO A 118 -4.53 3.10 -5.96
N PRO A 119 -3.85 2.89 -7.10
CA PRO A 119 -2.62 3.60 -7.44
C PRO A 119 -2.73 5.11 -7.25
N HIS A 120 -1.67 5.73 -6.73
CA HIS A 120 -1.59 7.15 -6.43
C HIS A 120 -2.63 7.67 -5.41
N GLY A 121 -3.42 6.78 -4.79
CA GLY A 121 -4.53 7.19 -3.91
C GLY A 121 -5.68 7.89 -4.62
N ILE A 122 -5.76 7.77 -5.93
CA ILE A 122 -6.76 8.45 -6.75
C ILE A 122 -7.75 7.43 -7.30
N ILE A 123 -9.03 7.59 -6.90
CA ILE A 123 -10.11 6.74 -7.37
C ILE A 123 -11.40 7.56 -7.53
N ARG A 124 -12.12 7.33 -8.62
CA ARG A 124 -13.39 8.04 -8.88
C ARG A 124 -14.54 7.44 -8.06
N PRO A 125 -15.51 8.25 -7.60
CA PRO A 125 -16.66 7.76 -6.83
C PRO A 125 -17.44 6.64 -7.53
N THR A 126 -17.57 6.73 -8.85
CA THR A 126 -18.22 5.69 -9.68
C THR A 126 -17.49 4.36 -9.60
N THR A 127 -16.16 4.39 -9.63
CA THR A 127 -15.31 3.18 -9.51
C THR A 127 -15.38 2.61 -8.08
N ILE A 128 -15.37 3.47 -7.05
CA ILE A 128 -15.56 3.03 -5.65
C ILE A 128 -16.87 2.26 -5.51
N ARG A 129 -17.99 2.79 -6.06
CA ARG A 129 -19.31 2.16 -5.97
C ARG A 129 -19.33 0.73 -6.52
N HIS A 130 -18.55 0.44 -7.55
CA HIS A 130 -18.44 -0.91 -8.12
C HIS A 130 -17.51 -1.79 -7.27
N LEU A 131 -16.30 -1.31 -6.97
CA LEU A 131 -15.27 -2.13 -6.29
C LEU A 131 -15.62 -2.46 -4.84
N ARG A 132 -16.27 -1.55 -4.10
CA ARG A 132 -16.64 -1.76 -2.69
C ARG A 132 -17.58 -2.96 -2.45
N LYS A 133 -18.20 -3.49 -3.50
CA LYS A 133 -19.05 -4.69 -3.41
C LYS A 133 -18.24 -5.96 -3.19
N ARG A 134 -16.98 -5.96 -3.60
CA ARG A 134 -16.08 -7.13 -3.54
C ARG A 134 -14.79 -6.85 -2.79
N TYR A 135 -14.39 -5.58 -2.70
CA TYR A 135 -13.12 -5.18 -2.12
C TYR A 135 -13.31 -4.19 -0.96
N ARG A 136 -12.51 -4.39 0.08
CA ARG A 136 -12.25 -3.36 1.08
C ARG A 136 -11.22 -2.40 0.51
N ILE A 137 -11.63 -1.17 0.23
CA ILE A 137 -10.73 -0.14 -0.33
C ILE A 137 -9.93 0.48 0.83
N VAL A 138 -8.62 0.26 0.81
CA VAL A 138 -7.70 0.69 1.86
C VAL A 138 -6.88 1.87 1.35
N MET A 139 -6.99 2.99 2.05
CA MET A 139 -6.20 4.20 1.85
C MET A 139 -5.08 4.25 2.90
N TRP A 140 -4.71 5.44 3.38
CA TRP A 140 -3.67 5.61 4.40
C TRP A 140 -3.95 6.75 5.37
N ASP A 141 -3.41 6.64 6.57
CA ASP A 141 -3.31 7.74 7.51
C ASP A 141 -2.01 8.53 7.32
N VAL A 142 -0.91 7.82 6.97
CA VAL A 142 0.40 8.42 6.71
C VAL A 142 1.00 7.85 5.44
N VAL A 143 1.42 8.69 4.49
CA VAL A 143 2.25 8.29 3.35
C VAL A 143 3.65 8.86 3.51
N THR A 144 4.64 7.99 3.45
CA THR A 144 6.05 8.34 3.70
C THR A 144 6.67 9.16 2.57
N ARG A 145 6.23 8.94 1.32
CA ARG A 145 6.82 9.49 0.10
C ARG A 145 8.28 9.04 -0.11
N ASP A 146 8.61 7.86 0.34
CA ASP A 146 9.93 7.23 0.24
C ASP A 146 10.47 7.14 -1.20
N TYR A 147 9.59 7.16 -2.21
CA TYR A 147 9.96 7.24 -3.63
C TYR A 147 10.44 8.64 -4.07
N ASN A 148 10.31 9.67 -3.23
CA ASN A 148 10.74 11.04 -3.58
C ASN A 148 12.25 11.19 -3.35
N LYS A 149 12.98 11.49 -4.42
CA LYS A 149 14.44 11.63 -4.41
C LYS A 149 14.97 12.83 -3.62
N ASP A 150 14.10 13.83 -3.40
CA ASP A 150 14.43 15.04 -2.63
C ASP A 150 14.36 14.83 -1.12
N LEU A 151 13.84 13.66 -0.68
CA LEU A 151 13.73 13.29 0.72
C LEU A 151 14.88 12.36 1.12
N THR A 152 15.32 12.52 2.36
CA THR A 152 16.28 11.64 3.00
C THR A 152 15.58 10.59 3.87
N PRO A 153 16.24 9.51 4.27
CA PRO A 153 15.71 8.57 5.26
C PRO A 153 15.31 9.23 6.58
N ASP A 154 16.05 10.26 7.02
CA ASP A 154 15.72 11.03 8.23
C ASP A 154 14.41 11.80 8.07
N ASP A 155 14.19 12.47 6.94
CA ASP A 155 12.93 13.16 6.64
C ASP A 155 11.73 12.21 6.68
N ILE A 156 11.92 10.97 6.22
CA ILE A 156 10.88 9.94 6.20
C ILE A 156 10.60 9.45 7.62
N PHE A 157 11.63 9.15 8.38
CA PHE A 157 11.49 8.73 9.78
C PHE A 157 10.78 9.81 10.61
N ASP A 158 11.19 11.07 10.48
CA ASP A 158 10.57 12.20 11.19
C ASP A 158 9.10 12.38 10.83
N LYS A 159 8.72 12.19 9.56
CA LYS A 159 7.32 12.19 9.13
C LYS A 159 6.53 11.05 9.77
N VAL A 160 7.05 9.85 9.72
CA VAL A 160 6.40 8.68 10.35
C VAL A 160 6.21 8.93 11.84
N LYS A 161 7.27 9.34 12.55
CA LYS A 161 7.22 9.67 13.98
C LYS A 161 6.21 10.77 14.30
N ARG A 162 6.16 11.83 13.49
CA ARG A 162 5.30 13.00 13.72
C ARG A 162 3.81 12.69 13.50
N TYR A 163 3.47 11.92 12.48
CA TYR A 163 2.09 11.75 12.04
C TYR A 163 1.46 10.43 12.47
N THR A 164 2.26 9.46 12.90
CA THR A 164 1.76 8.15 13.35
C THR A 164 0.99 8.28 14.65
N ARG A 165 -0.15 7.62 14.69
CA ARG A 165 -1.03 7.52 15.86
C ARG A 165 -1.69 6.15 15.87
N ASP A 166 -2.31 5.80 17.00
CA ASP A 166 -3.02 4.55 17.12
C ASP A 166 -3.97 4.28 15.94
N GLY A 167 -3.85 3.12 15.34
CA GLY A 167 -4.61 2.68 14.16
C GLY A 167 -4.12 3.23 12.82
N SER A 168 -3.00 3.97 12.76
CA SER A 168 -2.47 4.49 11.51
C SER A 168 -2.13 3.38 10.53
N ILE A 169 -2.58 3.54 9.29
CA ILE A 169 -2.11 2.80 8.13
C ILE A 169 -0.99 3.64 7.49
N ILE A 170 0.22 3.08 7.48
CA ILE A 170 1.44 3.76 7.00
C ILE A 170 1.83 3.14 5.67
N VAL A 171 2.08 3.97 4.66
CA VAL A 171 2.47 3.53 3.31
C VAL A 171 3.94 3.76 3.07
N PHE A 172 4.64 2.69 2.81
CA PHE A 172 5.94 2.61 2.15
C PHE A 172 5.78 2.02 0.75
N HIS A 173 6.85 2.00 -0.05
CA HIS A 173 6.85 1.41 -1.39
C HIS A 173 8.04 0.46 -1.53
N ASP A 174 7.76 -0.82 -1.80
CA ASP A 174 8.80 -1.82 -2.10
C ASP A 174 9.14 -1.77 -3.60
N SER A 175 9.67 -0.61 -4.02
CA SER A 175 10.01 -0.31 -5.40
C SER A 175 11.44 0.23 -5.54
N LEU A 176 12.06 0.07 -6.72
CA LEU A 176 13.42 0.54 -7.00
C LEU A 176 13.61 2.04 -6.71
N LYS A 177 12.56 2.85 -6.89
CA LYS A 177 12.61 4.29 -6.63
C LYS A 177 12.69 4.61 -5.14
N ALA A 178 12.10 3.76 -4.30
CA ALA A 178 12.06 3.94 -2.86
C ALA A 178 13.25 3.30 -2.14
N ARG A 179 14.00 2.39 -2.80
CA ARG A 179 15.03 1.54 -2.20
C ARG A 179 15.95 2.28 -1.24
N LYS A 180 16.62 3.34 -1.70
CA LYS A 180 17.56 4.12 -0.88
C LYS A 180 16.92 4.63 0.42
N ASN A 181 15.73 5.16 0.31
CA ASN A 181 15.05 5.80 1.43
C ASN A 181 14.43 4.77 2.39
N ILE A 182 13.86 3.68 1.85
CA ILE A 182 13.25 2.65 2.69
C ILE A 182 14.32 1.87 3.47
N GLU A 183 15.47 1.56 2.85
CA GLU A 183 16.60 0.90 3.51
C GLU A 183 17.14 1.73 4.69
N GLY A 184 17.15 3.05 4.59
CA GLY A 184 17.61 3.92 5.67
C GLY A 184 16.55 4.30 6.71
N ALA A 185 15.24 4.15 6.42
CA ALA A 185 14.17 4.60 7.30
C ALA A 185 13.43 3.47 8.03
N LEU A 186 13.28 2.29 7.41
CA LEU A 186 12.43 1.20 7.93
C LEU A 186 12.97 0.57 9.22
N CYS A 187 14.28 0.61 9.43
CA CYS A 187 14.95 0.01 10.60
C CYS A 187 15.05 0.94 11.82
N ARG A 188 14.50 2.14 11.77
CA ARG A 188 14.51 3.15 12.83
C ARG A 188 13.19 3.22 13.56
#